data_b8e72338b0dc946a937f090b64769a83
#
_entry.id   b8e72338b0dc946a937f090b64769a83
#
_cell.length_a   1.000
_cell.length_b   1.000
_cell.length_c   1.000
_cell.angle_alpha   90.00
_cell.angle_beta   90.00
_cell.angle_gamma   90.00
#
_symmetry.space_group_name_H-M   'P 1'
#
loop_
_entity.id
_entity.type
_entity.pdbx_description
1 polymer ?
#
loop_
_entity_poly.entity_id
_entity_poly.type
_entity_poly.pdbx_seq_one_letter_code
_entity_poly.pdbx_strand_id
1 'polypeptide(L)'
;MKITDVKVWLVRGIKYNWTLLKIYTDEGYTGVGEATNWPGSPIVFEAAKHVGQRIIGLDPMKTDFIWTKLYRDLNWIGPYGASLCAISGIDMALLDLKAKVLGVPCYELLGGAYRKDILLYANYWFTGGGHNEADYAAQARRVMDA
;
A
#
# COMPACT_ATOMS: atom_id res chain seq x y z
N MET A 1 11.39 -19.71 -6.18
CA MET A 1 11.40 -18.22 -6.19
C MET A 1 11.81 -17.71 -4.82
N LYS A 2 12.67 -16.68 -4.79
CA LYS A 2 13.13 -16.03 -3.55
C LYS A 2 13.08 -14.52 -3.70
N ILE A 3 12.76 -13.83 -2.62
CA ILE A 3 12.85 -12.37 -2.55
C ILE A 3 14.32 -11.97 -2.56
N THR A 4 14.70 -11.10 -3.49
CA THR A 4 16.08 -10.62 -3.65
C THR A 4 16.29 -9.20 -3.15
N ASP A 5 15.24 -8.35 -3.20
CA ASP A 5 15.34 -6.96 -2.76
C ASP A 5 13.96 -6.41 -2.39
N VAL A 6 13.95 -5.42 -1.50
CA VAL A 6 12.78 -4.60 -1.16
C VAL A 6 13.18 -3.14 -1.21
N LYS A 7 12.66 -2.42 -2.20
CA LYS A 7 12.88 -0.97 -2.34
C LYS A 7 11.69 -0.20 -1.80
N VAL A 8 11.97 0.88 -1.11
CA VAL A 8 10.96 1.76 -0.52
C VAL A 8 11.22 3.19 -0.98
N TRP A 9 10.18 3.92 -1.31
CA TRP A 9 10.22 5.32 -1.72
C TRP A 9 9.26 6.16 -0.90
N LEU A 10 9.74 7.33 -0.47
CA LEU A 10 8.90 8.39 0.07
C LEU A 10 8.59 9.36 -1.07
N VAL A 11 7.38 9.27 -1.62
CA VAL A 11 6.94 10.08 -2.75
C VAL A 11 6.17 11.29 -2.23
N ARG A 12 6.59 12.48 -2.66
CA ARG A 12 5.92 13.72 -2.28
C ARG A 12 4.56 13.84 -2.98
N GLY A 13 3.49 13.93 -2.20
CA GLY A 13 2.15 14.23 -2.69
C GLY A 13 1.78 15.70 -2.48
N ILE A 14 0.62 16.09 -2.98
CA ILE A 14 0.11 17.46 -2.85
C ILE A 14 -0.20 17.79 -1.38
N LYS A 15 -0.79 16.86 -0.66
CA LYS A 15 -1.26 17.05 0.72
C LYS A 15 -0.41 16.31 1.75
N TYR A 16 0.07 15.14 1.41
CA TYR A 16 0.93 14.29 2.26
C TYR A 16 1.82 13.41 1.40
N ASN A 17 2.86 12.85 2.01
CA ASN A 17 3.79 11.96 1.34
C ASN A 17 3.24 10.53 1.32
N TRP A 18 3.54 9.80 0.24
CA TRP A 18 3.22 8.39 0.05
C TRP A 18 4.43 7.54 0.36
N THR A 19 4.26 6.48 1.11
CA THR A 19 5.29 5.45 1.31
C THR A 19 4.96 4.26 0.43
N LEU A 20 5.65 4.15 -0.69
CA LEU A 20 5.48 3.07 -1.66
C LEU A 20 6.63 2.08 -1.52
N LEU A 21 6.35 0.80 -1.75
CA LEU A 21 7.39 -0.22 -1.75
C LEU A 21 7.21 -1.21 -2.90
N LYS A 22 8.31 -1.84 -3.29
CA LYS A 22 8.35 -2.87 -4.31
C LYS A 22 9.26 -4.02 -3.90
N ILE A 23 8.74 -5.24 -3.99
CA ILE A 23 9.47 -6.49 -3.76
C ILE A 23 9.97 -7.01 -5.10
N TYR A 24 11.20 -7.50 -5.12
CA TYR A 24 11.85 -8.12 -6.28
C TYR A 24 12.18 -9.57 -5.99
N THR A 25 12.18 -10.42 -7.03
CA THR A 25 12.52 -11.84 -6.92
C THR A 25 13.61 -12.25 -7.90
N ASP A 26 14.25 -13.39 -7.63
CA ASP A 26 15.26 -14.02 -8.49
C ASP A 26 14.68 -14.54 -9.83
N GLU A 27 13.35 -14.69 -9.94
CA GLU A 27 12.68 -15.10 -11.17
C GLU A 27 12.07 -13.92 -11.97
N GLY A 28 12.38 -12.67 -11.57
CA GLY A 28 11.97 -11.45 -12.28
C GLY A 28 10.55 -10.96 -11.93
N TYR A 29 9.78 -11.70 -11.16
CA TYR A 29 8.50 -11.21 -10.66
C TYR A 29 8.68 -10.12 -9.64
N THR A 30 7.77 -9.13 -9.66
CA THR A 30 7.78 -8.03 -8.71
C THR A 30 6.37 -7.71 -8.21
N GLY A 31 6.26 -7.31 -6.94
CA GLY A 31 5.00 -6.84 -6.38
C GLY A 31 5.14 -5.45 -5.79
N VAL A 32 4.07 -4.67 -5.82
CA VAL A 32 4.01 -3.31 -5.29
C VAL A 32 3.00 -3.20 -4.16
N GLY A 33 3.33 -2.36 -3.17
CA GLY A 33 2.46 -2.10 -2.03
C GLY A 33 2.62 -0.68 -1.52
N GLU A 34 1.70 -0.28 -0.67
CA GLU A 34 1.67 1.02 -0.05
C GLU A 34 1.58 0.89 1.47
N ALA A 35 2.45 1.60 2.18
CA ALA A 35 2.51 1.62 3.63
C ALA A 35 2.16 2.98 4.23
N THR A 36 1.58 3.88 3.45
CA THR A 36 1.32 5.28 3.84
C THR A 36 0.51 5.37 5.13
N ASN A 37 0.97 6.22 6.04
CA ASN A 37 0.24 6.61 7.24
C ASN A 37 0.40 8.13 7.43
N TRP A 38 -0.63 8.88 7.13
CA TRP A 38 -0.61 10.33 7.36
C TRP A 38 -0.94 10.64 8.84
N PRO A 39 -0.15 11.50 9.52
CA PRO A 39 1.03 12.27 9.05
C PRO A 39 2.38 11.54 9.20
N GLY A 40 2.39 10.26 9.57
CA GLY A 40 3.59 9.49 9.95
C GLY A 40 4.40 8.91 8.79
N SER A 41 4.15 9.29 7.52
CA SER A 41 4.82 8.69 6.35
C SER A 41 6.35 8.62 6.42
N PRO A 42 7.10 9.62 6.94
CA PRO A 42 8.56 9.50 7.08
C PRO A 42 8.99 8.42 8.07
N ILE A 43 8.24 8.24 9.16
CA ILE A 43 8.52 7.19 10.16
C ILE A 43 8.22 5.82 9.55
N VAL A 44 7.11 5.70 8.85
CA VAL A 44 6.73 4.45 8.16
C VAL A 44 7.70 4.11 7.05
N PHE A 45 8.23 5.09 6.33
CA PHE A 45 9.26 4.88 5.31
C PHE A 45 10.50 4.18 5.90
N GLU A 46 11.04 4.66 7.02
CA GLU A 46 12.17 4.02 7.67
C GLU A 46 11.80 2.65 8.26
N ALA A 47 10.60 2.53 8.84
CA ALA A 47 10.10 1.24 9.30
C ALA A 47 9.99 0.22 8.15
N ALA A 48 9.45 0.60 7.00
CA ALA A 48 9.31 -0.28 5.84
C ALA A 48 10.66 -0.74 5.28
N LYS A 49 11.66 0.13 5.25
CA LYS A 49 13.04 -0.24 4.89
C LYS A 49 13.60 -1.29 5.83
N HIS A 50 13.46 -1.08 7.14
CA HIS A 50 13.95 -2.01 8.16
C HIS A 50 13.23 -3.35 8.11
N VAL A 51 11.91 -3.34 8.00
CA VAL A 51 11.08 -4.55 7.97
C VAL A 51 11.31 -5.32 6.67
N GLY A 52 11.47 -4.62 5.55
CA GLY A 52 11.73 -5.22 4.23
C GLY A 52 13.00 -6.07 4.19
N GLN A 53 14.05 -5.72 4.95
CA GLN A 53 15.28 -6.52 5.02
C GLN A 53 15.06 -7.91 5.65
N ARG A 54 14.02 -8.07 6.47
CA ARG A 54 13.72 -9.32 7.18
C ARG A 54 13.11 -10.41 6.32
N ILE A 55 12.68 -10.07 5.11
CA ILE A 55 12.05 -10.99 4.17
C ILE A 55 12.96 -11.39 3.00
N ILE A 56 14.15 -10.81 2.89
CA ILE A 56 15.13 -11.19 1.87
C ILE A 56 15.47 -12.68 1.99
N GLY A 57 15.47 -13.39 0.86
CA GLY A 57 15.73 -14.83 0.78
C GLY A 57 14.52 -15.73 1.07
N LEU A 58 13.39 -15.17 1.54
CA LEU A 58 12.17 -15.94 1.77
C LEU A 58 11.42 -16.19 0.46
N ASP A 59 10.57 -17.22 0.48
CA ASP A 59 9.65 -17.55 -0.60
C ASP A 59 8.44 -16.61 -0.56
N PRO A 60 8.23 -15.72 -1.56
CA PRO A 60 7.14 -14.75 -1.55
C PRO A 60 5.75 -15.37 -1.68
N MET A 61 5.66 -16.65 -2.09
CA MET A 61 4.38 -17.36 -2.18
C MET A 61 3.80 -17.72 -0.80
N LYS A 62 4.63 -17.70 0.25
CA LYS A 62 4.25 -18.00 1.65
C LYS A 62 3.81 -16.74 2.39
N THR A 63 2.78 -16.06 1.88
CA THR A 63 2.32 -14.75 2.39
C THR A 63 2.00 -14.77 3.88
N ASP A 64 1.18 -15.72 4.35
CA ASP A 64 0.78 -15.83 5.75
C ASP A 64 1.95 -16.14 6.68
N PHE A 65 2.91 -16.94 6.21
CA PHE A 65 4.13 -17.21 6.96
C PHE A 65 4.95 -15.94 7.14
N ILE A 66 5.14 -15.17 6.06
CA ILE A 66 5.90 -13.90 6.08
C ILE A 66 5.21 -12.90 7.01
N TRP A 67 3.89 -12.73 6.88
CA TRP A 67 3.11 -11.85 7.74
C TRP A 67 3.27 -12.22 9.22
N THR A 68 3.04 -13.49 9.55
CA THR A 68 3.14 -14.00 10.94
C THR A 68 4.56 -13.84 11.49
N LYS A 69 5.58 -14.13 10.66
CA LYS A 69 6.98 -13.93 11.03
C LYS A 69 7.27 -12.48 11.38
N LEU A 70 6.91 -11.55 10.51
CA LEU A 70 7.14 -10.12 10.71
C LEU A 70 6.42 -9.60 11.96
N TYR A 71 5.16 -10.01 12.15
CA TYR A 71 4.37 -9.64 13.33
C TYR A 71 5.04 -10.10 14.63
N ARG A 72 5.54 -11.33 14.67
CA ARG A 72 6.25 -11.88 15.84
C ARG A 72 7.61 -11.25 16.06
N ASP A 73 8.39 -11.04 14.99
CA ASP A 73 9.71 -10.41 15.05
C ASP A 73 9.68 -8.98 15.60
N LEU A 74 8.57 -8.29 15.41
CA LEU A 74 8.37 -6.91 15.87
C LEU A 74 7.64 -6.80 17.21
N ASN A 75 7.34 -7.92 17.86
CA ASN A 75 6.56 -7.94 19.09
C ASN A 75 7.14 -7.04 20.21
N TRP A 76 8.46 -7.00 20.35
CA TRP A 76 9.14 -6.20 21.38
C TRP A 76 9.10 -4.69 21.16
N ILE A 77 8.98 -4.25 19.91
CA ILE A 77 8.83 -2.81 19.58
C ILE A 77 7.39 -2.40 19.34
N GLY A 78 6.46 -3.35 19.42
CA GLY A 78 5.05 -3.19 19.19
C GLY A 78 4.68 -3.38 17.69
N PRO A 79 3.92 -4.43 17.36
CA PRO A 79 3.46 -4.66 15.97
C PRO A 79 2.22 -3.82 15.66
N TYR A 80 2.26 -2.51 15.95
CA TYR A 80 1.23 -1.51 15.64
C TYR A 80 1.87 -0.19 15.20
N GLY A 81 1.06 0.76 14.79
CA GLY A 81 1.54 2.04 14.27
C GLY A 81 2.41 1.85 13.03
N ALA A 82 3.60 2.46 13.01
CA ALA A 82 4.49 2.44 11.86
C ALA A 82 4.94 1.02 11.48
N SER A 83 5.15 0.15 12.45
CA SER A 83 5.54 -1.24 12.22
C SER A 83 4.45 -2.02 11.48
N LEU A 84 3.18 -1.87 11.90
CA LEU A 84 2.07 -2.54 11.25
C LEU A 84 1.78 -1.97 9.86
N CYS A 85 1.93 -0.66 9.67
CA CYS A 85 1.83 -0.04 8.33
C CYS A 85 2.88 -0.63 7.37
N ALA A 86 4.11 -0.82 7.84
CA ALA A 86 5.17 -1.44 7.06
C ALA A 86 4.84 -2.91 6.70
N ILE A 87 4.35 -3.69 7.67
CA ILE A 87 3.88 -5.07 7.43
C ILE A 87 2.75 -5.09 6.40
N SER A 88 1.75 -4.21 6.53
CA SER A 88 0.63 -4.13 5.61
C SER A 88 1.07 -3.78 4.18
N GLY A 89 2.01 -2.84 4.02
CA GLY A 89 2.57 -2.53 2.71
C GLY A 89 3.31 -3.72 2.07
N ILE A 90 4.06 -4.48 2.87
CA ILE A 90 4.72 -5.71 2.41
C ILE A 90 3.68 -6.77 2.03
N ASP A 91 2.64 -6.95 2.83
CA ASP A 91 1.57 -7.91 2.58
C ASP A 91 0.83 -7.62 1.26
N MET A 92 0.49 -6.35 1.01
CA MET A 92 -0.07 -5.91 -0.28
C MET A 92 0.88 -6.22 -1.44
N ALA A 93 2.18 -5.97 -1.29
CA ALA A 93 3.16 -6.26 -2.33
C ALA A 93 3.32 -7.77 -2.58
N LEU A 94 3.24 -8.58 -1.53
CA LEU A 94 3.26 -10.04 -1.67
C LEU A 94 1.99 -10.56 -2.35
N LEU A 95 0.82 -9.99 -2.05
CA LEU A 95 -0.44 -10.34 -2.71
C LEU A 95 -0.40 -9.99 -4.20
N ASP A 96 0.08 -8.78 -4.56
CA ASP A 96 0.26 -8.35 -5.94
C ASP A 96 1.23 -9.26 -6.70
N LEU A 97 2.36 -9.62 -6.08
CA LEU A 97 3.35 -10.53 -6.64
C LEU A 97 2.75 -11.92 -6.86
N LYS A 98 2.07 -12.47 -5.86
CA LYS A 98 1.44 -13.79 -5.92
C LYS A 98 0.38 -13.85 -7.02
N ALA A 99 -0.45 -12.82 -7.15
CA ALA A 99 -1.44 -12.71 -8.21
C ALA A 99 -0.79 -12.73 -9.61
N LYS A 100 0.31 -11.98 -9.79
CA LYS A 100 1.08 -11.96 -11.05
C LYS A 100 1.70 -13.32 -11.38
N VAL A 101 2.26 -14.02 -10.39
CA VAL A 101 2.83 -15.36 -10.57
C VAL A 101 1.75 -16.35 -11.00
N LEU A 102 0.56 -16.26 -10.41
CA LEU A 102 -0.58 -17.13 -10.72
C LEU A 102 -1.34 -16.72 -11.99
N GLY A 103 -1.05 -15.54 -12.56
CA GLY A 103 -1.74 -15.03 -13.74
C GLY A 103 -3.20 -14.63 -13.50
N VAL A 104 -3.54 -14.25 -12.25
CA VAL A 104 -4.90 -13.85 -11.86
C VAL A 104 -4.89 -12.45 -11.24
N PRO A 105 -6.00 -11.70 -11.29
CA PRO A 105 -6.11 -10.44 -10.57
C PRO A 105 -6.18 -10.66 -9.06
N CYS A 106 -5.72 -9.67 -8.26
CA CYS A 106 -5.67 -9.79 -6.80
C CYS A 106 -7.01 -10.14 -6.15
N TYR A 107 -8.13 -9.66 -6.71
CA TYR A 107 -9.44 -9.94 -6.12
C TYR A 107 -9.81 -11.43 -6.16
N GLU A 108 -9.27 -12.21 -7.10
CA GLU A 108 -9.48 -13.68 -7.13
C GLU A 108 -8.84 -14.35 -5.91
N LEU A 109 -7.71 -13.84 -5.43
CA LEU A 109 -7.06 -14.35 -4.21
C LEU A 109 -7.81 -13.94 -2.93
N LEU A 110 -8.72 -12.97 -3.04
CA LEU A 110 -9.53 -12.45 -1.92
C LEU A 110 -10.97 -12.98 -1.92
N GLY A 111 -11.28 -13.99 -2.74
CA GLY A 111 -12.59 -14.63 -2.78
C GLY A 111 -13.43 -14.29 -4.02
N GLY A 112 -12.84 -13.64 -5.03
CA GLY A 112 -13.48 -13.32 -6.30
C GLY A 112 -14.18 -11.96 -6.33
N ALA A 113 -14.72 -11.60 -7.49
CA ALA A 113 -15.39 -10.31 -7.69
C ALA A 113 -16.77 -10.30 -7.03
N TYR A 114 -16.96 -9.48 -6.03
CA TYR A 114 -18.27 -9.22 -5.42
C TYR A 114 -19.17 -8.35 -6.31
N ARG A 115 -18.58 -7.38 -7.04
CA ARG A 115 -19.27 -6.49 -7.99
C ARG A 115 -18.33 -6.12 -9.13
N LYS A 116 -18.90 -5.81 -10.29
CA LYS A 116 -18.12 -5.39 -11.47
C LYS A 116 -17.79 -3.90 -11.45
N ASP A 117 -18.73 -3.10 -10.94
CA ASP A 117 -18.63 -1.64 -10.93
C ASP A 117 -18.52 -1.15 -9.48
N ILE A 118 -17.64 -0.18 -9.25
CA ILE A 118 -17.44 0.45 -7.96
C ILE A 118 -17.96 1.88 -8.04
N LEU A 119 -18.96 2.20 -7.22
CA LEU A 119 -19.45 3.56 -7.08
C LEU A 119 -18.37 4.43 -6.42
N LEU A 120 -17.91 5.43 -7.15
CA LEU A 120 -16.93 6.39 -6.66
C LEU A 120 -17.64 7.62 -6.08
N TYR A 121 -17.01 8.26 -5.12
CA TYR A 121 -17.38 9.60 -4.67
C TYR A 121 -16.15 10.51 -4.68
N ALA A 122 -16.31 11.77 -5.01
CA ALA A 122 -15.24 12.75 -4.92
C ALA A 122 -15.03 13.17 -3.47
N ASN A 123 -13.79 13.08 -2.98
CA ASN A 123 -13.42 13.56 -1.66
C ASN A 123 -12.62 14.86 -1.78
N TYR A 124 -12.71 15.73 -0.76
CA TYR A 124 -12.01 17.03 -0.73
C TYR A 124 -12.34 17.99 -1.88
N TRP A 125 -13.43 17.78 -2.60
CA TRP A 125 -13.85 18.67 -3.69
C TRP A 125 -14.11 20.11 -3.22
N PHE A 126 -14.39 20.30 -1.94
CA PHE A 126 -14.67 21.56 -1.29
C PHE A 126 -13.41 22.29 -0.75
N THR A 127 -12.21 21.69 -0.89
CA THR A 127 -10.96 22.26 -0.37
C THR A 127 -10.17 22.96 -1.47
N GLY A 128 -10.28 24.21 -1.71
CA GLY A 128 -9.44 24.88 -2.71
C GLY A 128 -10.10 26.02 -3.47
N GLY A 129 -11.18 26.52 -2.95
CA GLY A 129 -11.86 27.70 -3.45
C GLY A 129 -12.27 28.65 -2.33
N GLY A 130 -12.98 29.69 -2.66
CA GLY A 130 -13.60 30.59 -1.69
C GLY A 130 -14.55 29.85 -0.72
N HIS A 131 -14.97 30.55 0.31
CA HIS A 131 -15.78 29.98 1.39
C HIS A 131 -17.24 30.46 1.36
N ASN A 132 -17.77 30.81 0.18
CA ASN A 132 -19.16 31.19 0.01
C ASN A 132 -19.95 30.14 -0.78
N GLU A 133 -21.27 30.24 -0.73
CA GLU A 133 -22.17 29.27 -1.37
C GLU A 133 -21.97 29.13 -2.88
N ALA A 134 -21.67 30.25 -3.57
CA ALA A 134 -21.44 30.25 -5.02
C ALA A 134 -20.16 29.47 -5.39
N ASP A 135 -19.11 29.60 -4.58
CA ASP A 135 -17.84 28.87 -4.77
C ASP A 135 -18.03 27.37 -4.55
N TYR A 136 -18.75 26.97 -3.52
CA TYR A 136 -19.07 25.56 -3.30
C TYR A 136 -19.92 24.97 -4.43
N ALA A 137 -20.92 25.72 -4.91
CA ALA A 137 -21.74 25.29 -6.03
C ALA A 137 -20.94 25.13 -7.33
N ALA A 138 -19.99 26.04 -7.58
CA ALA A 138 -19.09 25.97 -8.74
C ALA A 138 -18.14 24.77 -8.66
N GLN A 139 -17.59 24.50 -7.49
CA GLN A 139 -16.70 23.36 -7.27
C GLN A 139 -17.47 22.03 -7.40
N ALA A 140 -18.68 21.94 -6.87
CA ALA A 140 -19.52 20.75 -7.01
C ALA A 140 -19.81 20.45 -8.48
N ARG A 141 -20.22 21.46 -9.26
CA ARG A 141 -20.45 21.30 -10.70
C ARG A 141 -19.21 20.79 -11.42
N ARG A 142 -18.05 21.39 -11.20
CA ARG A 142 -16.77 20.96 -11.82
C ARG A 142 -16.45 19.49 -11.57
N VAL A 143 -16.77 18.97 -10.37
CA VAL A 143 -16.52 17.57 -10.02
C VAL A 143 -17.56 16.63 -10.62
N MET A 144 -18.81 17.09 -10.78
CA MET A 144 -19.86 16.29 -11.41
C MET A 144 -19.68 16.16 -12.92
N ASP A 145 -19.02 17.15 -13.56
CA ASP A 145 -18.78 17.21 -15.01
C ASP A 145 -17.45 16.51 -15.41
N ALA A 146 -16.62 16.02 -14.44
CA ALA A 146 -15.34 15.39 -14.66
C ALA A 146 -15.41 13.86 -14.68
#